data_7093e2963ad4c640535b8aa8baa333b3
#
_entry.id   7093e2963ad4c640535b8aa8baa333b3
#
_cell.length_a   1.000
_cell.length_b   1.000
_cell.length_c   1.000
_cell.angle_alpha   90.00
_cell.angle_beta   90.00
_cell.angle_gamma   90.00
#
_symmetry.space_group_name_H-M   'P 1'
#
loop_
_entity.id
_entity.type
_entity.pdbx_description
1 polymer ?
#
loop_
_entity_poly.entity_id
_entity_poly.type
_entity_poly.pdbx_seq_one_letter_code
_entity_poly.pdbx_strand_id
1 'polypeptide(L)'
;MRIAEIFFSVQGEGLLTGVPSVFVRTSGCNLRCAWCDTKYASWQPEGDEMEIAGIVAEVLRHPARHVVLTGGEPMVAKGIHALAEQLRAAGKHITIETAGTIAPGGIACDLASLSPKLANSTPTDGIEPSWREKHERLRLQPGVIRQWLGGEFQMKFVVRDEGDLPEIETLLGEIGLPIPPDRILFMPEGITVEALRQRQSLIVELCKRKGYRYCPRLHIELFGNRRGT
;
A
#
# COMPACT_ATOMS: atom_id res chain seq x y z
N MET A 1 7.14 -9.50 -16.60
CA MET A 1 6.97 -8.88 -15.25
C MET A 1 6.52 -9.96 -14.30
N ARG A 2 7.19 -10.10 -13.16
CA ARG A 2 6.82 -11.16 -12.20
C ARG A 2 5.57 -10.76 -11.41
N ILE A 3 4.51 -11.54 -11.53
CA ILE A 3 3.19 -11.32 -10.91
C ILE A 3 2.92 -12.41 -9.89
N ALA A 4 2.65 -12.01 -8.64
CA ALA A 4 2.29 -12.93 -7.57
C ALA A 4 0.84 -13.40 -7.68
N GLU A 5 -0.06 -12.50 -8.10
CA GLU A 5 -1.48 -12.81 -8.34
C GLU A 5 -2.19 -11.67 -9.09
N ILE A 6 -3.26 -12.04 -9.80
CA ILE A 6 -4.28 -11.12 -10.32
C ILE A 6 -5.62 -11.63 -9.83
N PHE A 7 -6.41 -10.77 -9.20
CA PHE A 7 -7.71 -11.18 -8.66
C PHE A 7 -8.71 -10.03 -8.67
N PHE A 8 -10.00 -10.37 -8.68
CA PHE A 8 -11.10 -9.40 -8.63
C PHE A 8 -11.78 -9.48 -7.27
N SER A 9 -11.81 -8.35 -6.58
CA SER A 9 -12.40 -8.24 -5.24
C SER A 9 -12.91 -6.81 -5.00
N VAL A 10 -13.15 -6.44 -3.75
CA VAL A 10 -13.43 -5.06 -3.33
C VAL A 10 -12.18 -4.44 -2.72
N GLN A 11 -11.95 -3.14 -2.97
CA GLN A 11 -10.90 -2.43 -2.24
C GLN A 11 -11.22 -2.43 -0.74
N GLY A 12 -10.31 -2.98 0.05
CA GLY A 12 -10.50 -3.14 1.50
C GLY A 12 -10.04 -1.95 2.34
N GLU A 13 -9.31 -1.01 1.76
CA GLU A 13 -8.60 0.04 2.49
C GLU A 13 -8.68 1.39 1.79
N GLY A 14 -8.62 2.47 2.57
CA GLY A 14 -8.48 3.82 2.06
C GLY A 14 -9.76 4.46 1.53
N LEU A 15 -9.58 5.47 0.67
CA LEU A 15 -10.68 6.30 0.16
C LEU A 15 -11.66 5.52 -0.72
N LEU A 16 -11.20 4.46 -1.36
CA LEU A 16 -11.99 3.63 -2.27
C LEU A 16 -12.49 2.32 -1.62
N THR A 17 -12.53 2.26 -0.29
CA THR A 17 -13.05 1.09 0.45
C THR A 17 -14.43 0.71 -0.05
N GLY A 18 -14.63 -0.58 -0.37
CA GLY A 18 -15.87 -1.14 -0.92
C GLY A 18 -16.01 -1.09 -2.44
N VAL A 19 -15.10 -0.41 -3.14
CA VAL A 19 -15.14 -0.31 -4.60
C VAL A 19 -14.66 -1.60 -5.26
N PRO A 20 -15.45 -2.25 -6.15
CA PRO A 20 -15.02 -3.40 -6.92
C PRO A 20 -13.78 -3.07 -7.76
N SER A 21 -12.71 -3.82 -7.58
CA SER A 21 -11.40 -3.54 -8.17
C SER A 21 -10.69 -4.82 -8.60
N VAL A 22 -9.92 -4.73 -9.67
CA VAL A 22 -8.96 -5.79 -10.04
C VAL A 22 -7.62 -5.44 -9.42
N PHE A 23 -7.07 -6.36 -8.65
CA PHE A 23 -5.77 -6.22 -8.05
C PHE A 23 -4.72 -6.91 -8.89
N VAL A 24 -3.67 -6.20 -9.25
CA VAL A 24 -2.46 -6.75 -9.88
C VAL A 24 -1.34 -6.65 -8.87
N ARG A 25 -1.01 -7.78 -8.24
CA ARG A 25 0.03 -7.87 -7.22
C ARG A 25 1.36 -8.29 -7.84
N THR A 26 2.28 -7.35 -7.93
CA THR A 26 3.65 -7.63 -8.39
C THR A 26 4.44 -8.37 -7.31
N SER A 27 5.43 -9.13 -7.74
CA SER A 27 6.33 -9.89 -6.87
C SER A 27 7.67 -9.18 -6.68
N GLY A 28 8.09 -9.05 -5.43
CA GLY A 28 9.32 -8.37 -5.00
C GLY A 28 9.03 -7.11 -4.19
N CYS A 29 9.91 -6.83 -3.24
CA CYS A 29 9.84 -5.63 -2.38
C CYS A 29 11.26 -5.22 -1.97
N ASN A 30 11.47 -3.92 -1.85
CA ASN A 30 12.72 -3.35 -1.33
C ASN A 30 12.72 -3.19 0.20
N LEU A 31 11.61 -3.52 0.86
CA LEU A 31 11.46 -3.54 2.32
C LEU A 31 11.22 -4.96 2.86
N ARG A 32 11.33 -5.12 4.19
CA ARG A 32 11.03 -6.35 4.92
C ARG A 32 10.30 -6.00 6.22
N CYS A 33 8.99 -5.65 6.09
CA CYS A 33 8.19 -5.31 7.26
C CYS A 33 7.93 -6.53 8.15
N ALA A 34 8.05 -6.39 9.47
CA ALA A 34 7.83 -7.46 10.44
C ALA A 34 6.41 -8.02 10.34
N TRP A 35 5.42 -7.14 10.25
CA TRP A 35 3.99 -7.46 10.17
C TRP A 35 3.45 -7.56 8.73
N CYS A 36 4.33 -7.81 7.73
CA CYS A 36 3.88 -7.94 6.35
C CYS A 36 2.87 -9.09 6.20
N ASP A 37 1.70 -8.79 5.66
CA ASP A 37 0.60 -9.73 5.41
C ASP A 37 0.74 -10.49 4.08
N THR A 38 1.63 -10.04 3.21
CA THR A 38 1.88 -10.59 1.87
C THR A 38 3.35 -11.02 1.72
N LYS A 39 3.85 -11.81 2.68
CA LYS A 39 5.24 -12.28 2.67
C LYS A 39 5.62 -13.02 1.39
N TYR A 40 4.65 -13.70 0.76
CA TYR A 40 4.81 -14.37 -0.53
C TYR A 40 5.07 -13.42 -1.72
N ALA A 41 4.76 -12.14 -1.57
CA ALA A 41 5.08 -11.11 -2.57
C ALA A 41 6.31 -10.27 -2.19
N SER A 42 6.79 -10.36 -0.94
CA SER A 42 7.83 -9.47 -0.41
C SER A 42 9.06 -10.22 0.15
N TRP A 43 8.90 -11.05 1.19
CA TRP A 43 9.98 -11.77 1.86
C TRP A 43 10.47 -12.98 1.05
N GLN A 44 9.53 -13.73 0.51
CA GLN A 44 9.74 -14.93 -0.30
C GLN A 44 8.97 -14.75 -1.62
N PRO A 45 9.48 -13.90 -2.54
CA PRO A 45 8.73 -13.52 -3.72
C PRO A 45 8.39 -14.74 -4.58
N GLU A 46 7.09 -15.03 -4.68
CA GLU A 46 6.48 -16.06 -5.55
C GLU A 46 5.96 -15.41 -6.84
N GLY A 47 5.43 -16.24 -7.74
CA GLY A 47 4.69 -15.82 -8.93
C GLY A 47 5.44 -16.07 -10.23
N ASP A 48 4.70 -15.87 -11.31
CA ASP A 48 5.13 -16.20 -12.67
C ASP A 48 5.50 -14.94 -13.48
N GLU A 49 6.40 -15.10 -14.44
CA GLU A 49 6.68 -14.06 -15.42
C GLU A 49 5.52 -13.95 -16.41
N MET A 50 4.96 -12.77 -16.52
CA MET A 50 3.86 -12.46 -17.45
C MET A 50 4.24 -11.30 -18.34
N GLU A 51 3.85 -11.38 -19.61
CA GLU A 51 3.91 -10.26 -20.54
C GLU A 51 2.85 -9.22 -20.20
N ILE A 52 3.16 -7.94 -20.39
CA ILE A 52 2.23 -6.84 -20.05
C ILE A 52 0.89 -7.00 -20.76
N ALA A 53 0.90 -7.39 -22.04
CA ALA A 53 -0.33 -7.62 -22.79
C ALA A 53 -1.20 -8.72 -22.16
N GLY A 54 -0.59 -9.78 -21.61
CA GLY A 54 -1.29 -10.86 -20.91
C GLY A 54 -1.92 -10.37 -19.59
N ILE A 55 -1.20 -9.51 -18.85
CA ILE A 55 -1.73 -8.90 -17.61
C ILE A 55 -2.93 -8.01 -17.94
N VAL A 56 -2.81 -7.14 -18.95
CA VAL A 56 -3.92 -6.28 -19.40
C VAL A 56 -5.13 -7.10 -19.84
N ALA A 57 -4.90 -8.15 -20.65
CA ALA A 57 -5.98 -9.04 -21.09
C ALA A 57 -6.71 -9.69 -19.91
N GLU A 58 -5.98 -10.16 -18.89
CA GLU A 58 -6.58 -10.74 -17.68
C GLU A 58 -7.40 -9.70 -16.90
N VAL A 59 -6.88 -8.49 -16.71
CA VAL A 59 -7.60 -7.39 -16.06
C VAL A 59 -8.90 -7.07 -16.79
N LEU A 60 -8.89 -7.05 -18.12
CA LEU A 60 -10.06 -6.70 -18.95
C LEU A 60 -11.16 -7.77 -18.96
N ARG A 61 -10.90 -8.98 -18.48
CA ARG A 61 -11.95 -10.02 -18.30
C ARG A 61 -12.94 -9.66 -17.17
N HIS A 62 -12.58 -8.73 -16.31
CA HIS A 62 -13.41 -8.30 -15.19
C HIS A 62 -14.14 -6.99 -15.48
N PRO A 63 -15.39 -6.83 -15.01
CA PRO A 63 -16.21 -5.64 -15.30
C PRO A 63 -15.78 -4.40 -14.51
N ALA A 64 -14.81 -4.51 -13.59
CA ALA A 64 -14.38 -3.41 -12.75
C ALA A 64 -13.71 -2.29 -13.57
N ARG A 65 -14.07 -1.04 -13.24
CA ARG A 65 -13.38 0.15 -13.74
C ARG A 65 -12.04 0.37 -13.03
N HIS A 66 -11.96 0.00 -11.75
CA HIS A 66 -10.81 0.27 -10.89
C HIS A 66 -9.79 -0.87 -10.92
N VAL A 67 -8.52 -0.50 -11.05
CA VAL A 67 -7.38 -1.40 -10.97
C VAL A 67 -6.44 -0.91 -9.88
N VAL A 68 -6.02 -1.81 -9.01
CA VAL A 68 -5.06 -1.54 -7.95
C VAL A 68 -3.74 -2.23 -8.31
N LEU A 69 -2.74 -1.42 -8.64
CA LEU A 69 -1.36 -1.89 -8.80
C LEU A 69 -0.72 -1.91 -7.42
N THR A 70 -0.44 -3.10 -6.94
CA THR A 70 0.08 -3.36 -5.60
C THR A 70 1.17 -4.43 -5.66
N GLY A 71 1.56 -4.99 -4.52
CA GLY A 71 2.52 -6.09 -4.52
C GLY A 71 3.29 -6.19 -3.22
N GLY A 72 4.55 -6.57 -3.31
CA GLY A 72 5.51 -6.20 -2.29
C GLY A 72 5.72 -4.68 -2.32
N GLU A 73 6.40 -4.20 -3.36
CA GLU A 73 6.46 -2.78 -3.74
C GLU A 73 6.32 -2.69 -5.27
N PRO A 74 5.20 -2.20 -5.81
CA PRO A 74 4.97 -2.24 -7.25
C PRO A 74 5.97 -1.41 -8.04
N MET A 75 6.50 -0.34 -7.44
CA MET A 75 7.44 0.55 -8.13
C MET A 75 8.82 -0.06 -8.37
N VAL A 76 9.16 -1.22 -7.76
CA VAL A 76 10.39 -1.96 -8.11
C VAL A 76 10.23 -2.84 -9.34
N ALA A 77 8.98 -3.10 -9.77
CA ALA A 77 8.72 -4.02 -10.86
C ALA A 77 9.06 -3.39 -12.22
N LYS A 78 9.96 -4.03 -12.98
CA LYS A 78 10.28 -3.60 -14.34
C LYS A 78 9.02 -3.64 -15.21
N GLY A 79 8.72 -2.53 -15.91
CA GLY A 79 7.55 -2.42 -16.78
C GLY A 79 6.28 -1.90 -16.09
N ILE A 80 6.32 -1.53 -14.81
CA ILE A 80 5.13 -1.02 -14.08
C ILE A 80 4.55 0.24 -14.76
N HIS A 81 5.39 1.13 -15.27
CA HIS A 81 4.96 2.33 -16.00
C HIS A 81 4.19 1.95 -17.27
N ALA A 82 4.75 1.02 -18.07
CA ALA A 82 4.10 0.58 -19.32
C ALA A 82 2.78 -0.16 -19.03
N LEU A 83 2.70 -0.94 -17.94
CA LEU A 83 1.46 -1.58 -17.51
C LEU A 83 0.41 -0.53 -17.12
N ALA A 84 0.77 0.44 -16.28
CA ALA A 84 -0.14 1.50 -15.85
C ALA A 84 -0.67 2.31 -17.05
N GLU A 85 0.20 2.62 -18.01
CA GLU A 85 -0.16 3.35 -19.24
C GLU A 85 -1.16 2.57 -20.11
N GLN A 86 -0.92 1.27 -20.34
CA GLN A 86 -1.84 0.44 -21.11
C GLN A 86 -3.19 0.26 -20.43
N LEU A 87 -3.23 0.12 -19.10
CA LEU A 87 -4.48 0.05 -18.36
C LEU A 87 -5.24 1.38 -18.41
N ARG A 88 -4.55 2.51 -18.32
CA ARG A 88 -5.17 3.84 -18.48
C ARG A 88 -5.72 4.02 -19.90
N ALA A 89 -4.98 3.62 -20.93
CA ALA A 89 -5.45 3.65 -22.32
C ALA A 89 -6.69 2.77 -22.53
N ALA A 90 -6.84 1.70 -21.74
CA ALA A 90 -8.04 0.87 -21.70
C ALA A 90 -9.19 1.45 -20.84
N GLY A 91 -9.10 2.70 -20.39
CA GLY A 91 -10.14 3.41 -19.63
C GLY A 91 -10.26 3.01 -18.16
N LYS A 92 -9.23 2.34 -17.60
CA LYS A 92 -9.23 1.97 -16.18
C LYS A 92 -8.78 3.13 -15.30
N HIS A 93 -9.34 3.20 -14.09
CA HIS A 93 -8.87 4.05 -13.00
C HIS A 93 -7.73 3.32 -12.26
N ILE A 94 -6.58 3.95 -12.16
CA ILE A 94 -5.36 3.34 -11.62
C ILE A 94 -5.08 3.84 -10.20
N THR A 95 -5.15 2.93 -9.24
CA THR A 95 -4.63 3.17 -7.89
C THR A 95 -3.28 2.48 -7.76
N ILE A 96 -2.28 3.19 -7.23
CA ILE A 96 -0.96 2.61 -6.92
C ILE A 96 -0.80 2.56 -5.41
N GLU A 97 -0.69 1.35 -4.85
CA GLU A 97 -0.36 1.14 -3.44
C GLU A 97 1.14 0.97 -3.27
N THR A 98 1.80 1.96 -2.70
CA THR A 98 3.26 2.00 -2.53
C THR A 98 3.64 2.44 -1.12
N ALA A 99 4.77 1.98 -0.66
CA ALA A 99 5.39 2.48 0.58
C ALA A 99 5.97 3.90 0.42
N GLY A 100 5.99 4.46 -0.80
CA GLY A 100 6.58 5.77 -1.07
C GLY A 100 8.10 5.77 -1.02
N THR A 101 8.73 4.63 -1.32
CA THR A 101 10.19 4.47 -1.30
C THR A 101 10.86 4.76 -2.64
N ILE A 102 10.06 4.85 -3.71
CA ILE A 102 10.50 5.11 -5.09
C ILE A 102 9.62 6.22 -5.66
N ALA A 103 10.26 7.15 -6.36
CA ALA A 103 9.58 8.29 -6.96
C ALA A 103 8.58 7.87 -8.05
N PRO A 104 7.50 8.65 -8.27
CA PRO A 104 6.48 8.32 -9.26
C PRO A 104 6.99 8.30 -10.70
N GLY A 105 8.00 9.12 -11.03
CA GLY A 105 8.60 9.14 -12.36
C GLY A 105 7.62 9.36 -13.52
N GLY A 106 6.48 10.05 -13.28
CA GLY A 106 5.45 10.29 -14.28
C GLY A 106 4.55 9.09 -14.57
N ILE A 107 4.48 8.08 -13.68
CA ILE A 107 3.60 6.91 -13.86
C ILE A 107 2.13 7.32 -13.98
N ALA A 108 1.38 6.62 -14.83
CA ALA A 108 -0.07 6.77 -14.92
C ALA A 108 -0.72 6.35 -13.60
N CYS A 109 -1.24 7.32 -12.82
CA CYS A 109 -1.82 7.13 -11.50
C CYS A 109 -2.98 8.10 -11.29
N ASP A 110 -4.17 7.59 -10.94
CA ASP A 110 -5.34 8.39 -10.62
C ASP A 110 -5.49 8.56 -9.10
N LEU A 111 -4.97 7.62 -8.31
CA LEU A 111 -4.89 7.72 -6.85
C LEU A 111 -3.58 7.08 -6.36
N ALA A 112 -2.69 7.88 -5.79
CA ALA A 112 -1.53 7.38 -5.06
C ALA A 112 -1.94 7.00 -3.63
N SER A 113 -1.91 5.72 -3.30
CA SER A 113 -2.16 5.20 -1.97
C SER A 113 -0.84 4.95 -1.26
N LEU A 114 -0.33 6.00 -0.61
CA LEU A 114 0.96 5.97 0.06
C LEU A 114 0.85 5.31 1.44
N SER A 115 1.72 4.38 1.73
CA SER A 115 1.77 3.71 3.04
C SER A 115 3.21 3.70 3.59
N PRO A 116 3.72 4.85 4.07
CA PRO A 116 5.03 4.94 4.68
C PRO A 116 5.14 3.97 5.86
N LYS A 117 6.31 3.36 6.04
CA LYS A 117 6.51 2.30 7.02
C LYS A 117 7.18 2.88 8.28
N LEU A 118 6.41 2.91 9.37
CA LEU A 118 6.87 3.39 10.68
C LEU A 118 7.88 2.42 11.31
N ALA A 119 8.54 2.82 12.38
CA ALA A 119 9.49 2.00 13.13
C ALA A 119 8.88 0.68 13.62
N ASN A 120 7.56 0.66 13.87
CA ASN A 120 6.83 -0.56 14.20
C ASN A 120 6.91 -1.65 13.11
N SER A 121 7.31 -1.30 11.88
CA SER A 121 7.51 -2.23 10.77
C SER A 121 8.89 -2.88 10.73
N THR A 122 9.84 -2.39 11.55
CA THR A 122 11.24 -2.84 11.54
C THR A 122 11.33 -4.31 11.93
N PRO A 123 11.94 -5.17 11.09
CA PRO A 123 12.12 -6.56 11.44
C PRO A 123 13.18 -6.70 12.54
N THR A 124 12.87 -7.47 13.58
CA THR A 124 13.75 -7.71 14.74
C THR A 124 14.49 -9.03 14.65
N ASP A 125 13.79 -10.09 14.24
CA ASP A 125 14.29 -11.46 14.30
C ASP A 125 14.25 -12.15 12.93
N GLY A 126 15.12 -13.15 12.75
CA GLY A 126 15.09 -14.04 11.58
C GLY A 126 15.44 -13.39 10.24
N ILE A 127 16.12 -12.24 10.25
CA ILE A 127 16.52 -11.52 9.05
C ILE A 127 18.01 -11.21 9.06
N GLU A 128 18.62 -11.26 7.87
CA GLU A 128 20.01 -10.81 7.70
C GLU A 128 20.14 -9.34 8.08
N PRO A 129 21.20 -8.95 8.83
CA PRO A 129 21.43 -7.56 9.28
C PRO A 129 21.37 -6.54 8.14
N SER A 130 21.89 -6.88 6.98
CA SER A 130 21.89 -6.04 5.77
C SER A 130 20.50 -5.66 5.31
N TRP A 131 19.51 -6.56 5.46
CA TRP A 131 18.11 -6.27 5.14
C TRP A 131 17.47 -5.35 6.16
N ARG A 132 17.80 -5.49 7.45
CA ARG A 132 17.33 -4.58 8.50
C ARG A 132 17.85 -3.16 8.26
N GLU A 133 19.14 -3.02 8.00
CA GLU A 133 19.77 -1.72 7.68
C GLU A 133 19.14 -1.10 6.42
N LYS A 134 18.94 -1.90 5.38
CA LYS A 134 18.28 -1.46 4.15
C LYS A 134 16.85 -1.01 4.42
N HIS A 135 16.10 -1.76 5.23
CA HIS A 135 14.73 -1.41 5.61
C HIS A 135 14.68 -0.06 6.32
N GLU A 136 15.51 0.14 7.36
CA GLU A 136 15.59 1.39 8.11
C GLU A 136 15.93 2.59 7.21
N ARG A 137 16.88 2.44 6.31
CA ARG A 137 17.28 3.50 5.39
C ARG A 137 16.20 3.87 4.38
N LEU A 138 15.35 2.92 3.98
CA LEU A 138 14.39 3.12 2.89
C LEU A 138 12.96 3.37 3.37
N ARG A 139 12.57 2.96 4.58
CA ARG A 139 11.18 2.93 5.02
C ARG A 139 10.48 4.30 5.07
N LEU A 140 11.22 5.39 5.29
CA LEU A 140 10.73 6.75 5.26
C LEU A 140 11.56 7.60 4.28
N GLN A 141 10.91 8.11 3.25
CA GLN A 141 11.53 8.91 2.20
C GLN A 141 10.72 10.19 1.95
N PRO A 142 10.80 11.21 2.84
CA PRO A 142 9.93 12.41 2.76
C PRO A 142 10.05 13.13 1.42
N GLY A 143 11.25 13.22 0.85
CA GLY A 143 11.48 13.82 -0.47
C GLY A 143 10.85 13.04 -1.63
N VAL A 144 10.74 11.72 -1.52
CA VAL A 144 10.05 10.87 -2.50
C VAL A 144 8.54 10.99 -2.33
N ILE A 145 8.06 10.92 -1.09
CA ILE A 145 6.63 11.07 -0.77
C ILE A 145 6.13 12.41 -1.30
N ARG A 146 6.87 13.50 -1.09
CA ARG A 146 6.53 14.83 -1.60
C ARG A 146 6.26 14.84 -3.11
N GLN A 147 6.99 14.06 -3.90
CA GLN A 147 6.78 13.98 -5.35
C GLN A 147 5.45 13.30 -5.70
N TRP A 148 4.99 12.35 -4.89
CA TRP A 148 3.70 11.69 -5.07
C TRP A 148 2.50 12.61 -4.76
N LEU A 149 2.69 13.63 -3.90
CA LEU A 149 1.62 14.53 -3.49
C LEU A 149 1.21 15.55 -4.60
N GLY A 150 1.87 15.53 -5.74
CA GLY A 150 1.53 16.39 -6.88
C GLY A 150 0.25 15.99 -7.64
N GLY A 151 -0.35 14.81 -7.34
CA GLY A 151 -1.61 14.32 -7.90
C GLY A 151 -2.64 14.04 -6.80
N GLU A 152 -3.67 13.26 -7.14
CA GLU A 152 -4.60 12.74 -6.13
C GLU A 152 -3.91 11.68 -5.27
N PHE A 153 -4.01 11.81 -3.96
CA PHE A 153 -3.33 10.92 -3.02
C PHE A 153 -4.12 10.66 -1.74
N GLN A 154 -3.72 9.62 -1.04
CA GLN A 154 -3.99 9.36 0.37
C GLN A 154 -2.71 8.86 1.05
N MET A 155 -2.56 9.13 2.35
CA MET A 155 -1.47 8.60 3.18
C MET A 155 -2.04 7.69 4.26
N LYS A 156 -1.77 6.40 4.18
CA LYS A 156 -2.20 5.39 5.16
C LYS A 156 -1.05 5.03 6.10
N PHE A 157 -1.24 5.19 7.38
CA PHE A 157 -0.30 4.73 8.39
C PHE A 157 -0.86 3.50 9.09
N VAL A 158 -0.09 2.42 9.13
CA VAL A 158 -0.38 1.25 9.97
C VAL A 158 0.04 1.59 11.38
N VAL A 159 -0.94 1.78 12.26
CA VAL A 159 -0.73 2.26 13.63
C VAL A 159 -0.99 1.13 14.61
N ARG A 160 -0.03 0.90 15.51
CA ARG A 160 -0.11 -0.08 16.57
C ARG A 160 -0.67 0.51 17.85
N ASP A 161 -0.13 1.66 18.24
CA ASP A 161 -0.52 2.40 19.44
C ASP A 161 -0.15 3.89 19.33
N GLU A 162 -0.37 4.63 20.41
CA GLU A 162 -0.11 6.08 20.46
C GLU A 162 1.38 6.44 20.30
N GLY A 163 2.28 5.51 20.60
CA GLY A 163 3.73 5.70 20.44
C GLY A 163 4.17 5.90 18.99
N ASP A 164 3.34 5.54 18.02
CA ASP A 164 3.63 5.76 16.60
C ASP A 164 3.41 7.23 16.16
N LEU A 165 2.67 8.04 16.93
CA LEU A 165 2.30 9.41 16.54
C LEU A 165 3.50 10.36 16.36
N PRO A 166 4.51 10.39 17.24
CA PRO A 166 5.65 11.30 17.08
C PRO A 166 6.39 11.10 15.76
N GLU A 167 6.53 9.85 15.31
CA GLU A 167 7.20 9.55 14.04
C GLU A 167 6.35 10.00 12.84
N ILE A 168 5.04 9.83 12.91
CA ILE A 168 4.11 10.33 11.87
C ILE A 168 4.21 11.86 11.79
N GLU A 169 4.16 12.56 12.91
CA GLU A 169 4.25 14.03 12.96
C GLU A 169 5.58 14.54 12.42
N THR A 170 6.67 13.85 12.77
CA THR A 170 8.02 14.16 12.24
C THR A 170 8.04 14.01 10.71
N LEU A 171 7.54 12.88 10.18
CA LEU A 171 7.48 12.65 8.73
C LEU A 171 6.64 13.72 8.02
N LEU A 172 5.47 14.05 8.55
CA LEU A 172 4.60 15.08 7.97
C LEU A 172 5.30 16.44 7.96
N GLY A 173 6.04 16.78 9.03
CA GLY A 173 6.88 17.98 9.09
C GLY A 173 8.01 17.98 8.05
N GLU A 174 8.70 16.86 7.87
CA GLU A 174 9.80 16.72 6.90
C GLU A 174 9.32 16.75 5.44
N ILE A 175 8.10 16.28 5.15
CA ILE A 175 7.47 16.43 3.83
C ILE A 175 7.34 17.94 3.51
N GLY A 176 7.02 18.78 4.50
CA GLY A 176 7.05 20.23 4.37
C GLY A 176 6.00 20.79 3.40
N LEU A 177 4.89 20.07 3.20
CA LEU A 177 3.72 20.52 2.44
C LEU A 177 2.47 20.40 3.32
N PRO A 178 1.49 21.31 3.18
CA PRO A 178 0.21 21.16 3.85
C PRO A 178 -0.53 19.94 3.29
N ILE A 179 -0.79 18.97 4.15
CA ILE A 179 -1.55 17.77 3.78
C ILE A 179 -2.93 17.88 4.42
N PRO A 180 -4.02 17.84 3.62
CA PRO A 180 -5.36 17.88 4.17
C PRO A 180 -5.59 16.74 5.16
N PRO A 181 -6.16 16.98 6.34
CA PRO A 181 -6.36 15.96 7.37
C PRO A 181 -7.17 14.74 6.89
N ASP A 182 -8.12 14.95 5.99
CA ASP A 182 -8.95 13.91 5.40
C ASP A 182 -8.19 13.01 4.40
N ARG A 183 -6.95 13.38 4.04
CA ARG A 183 -6.03 12.58 3.22
C ARG A 183 -5.06 11.74 4.07
N ILE A 184 -5.07 11.92 5.39
CA ILE A 184 -4.28 11.14 6.34
C ILE A 184 -5.19 10.10 6.98
N LEU A 185 -4.81 8.83 6.87
CA LEU A 185 -5.61 7.71 7.34
C LEU A 185 -4.81 6.87 8.34
N PHE A 186 -5.42 6.58 9.49
CA PHE A 186 -4.86 5.64 10.45
C PHE A 186 -5.57 4.29 10.34
N MET A 187 -4.79 3.26 10.14
CA MET A 187 -5.23 1.88 9.96
C MET A 187 -4.67 1.01 11.08
N PRO A 188 -5.52 0.27 11.82
CA PRO A 188 -5.03 -0.62 12.87
C PRO A 188 -4.14 -1.73 12.30
N GLU A 189 -3.01 -2.00 12.98
CA GLU A 189 -2.20 -3.18 12.68
C GLU A 189 -2.97 -4.46 13.03
N GLY A 190 -2.98 -5.42 12.13
CA GLY A 190 -3.59 -6.73 12.37
C GLY A 190 -4.03 -7.42 11.07
N ILE A 191 -4.04 -8.75 11.11
CA ILE A 191 -4.45 -9.62 9.99
C ILE A 191 -5.64 -10.52 10.35
N THR A 192 -6.21 -10.34 11.53
CA THR A 192 -7.45 -11.01 11.97
C THR A 192 -8.46 -10.00 12.49
N VAL A 193 -9.73 -10.34 12.42
CA VAL A 193 -10.82 -9.48 12.92
C VAL A 193 -10.63 -9.15 14.39
N GLU A 194 -10.18 -10.11 15.19
CA GLU A 194 -9.94 -9.95 16.62
C GLU A 194 -8.83 -8.93 16.90
N ALA A 195 -7.70 -9.04 16.19
CA ALA A 195 -6.58 -8.11 16.32
C ALA A 195 -6.97 -6.68 15.91
N LEU A 196 -7.76 -6.54 14.84
CA LEU A 196 -8.26 -5.24 14.41
C LEU A 196 -9.21 -4.62 15.44
N ARG A 197 -10.15 -5.40 15.97
CA ARG A 197 -11.12 -4.94 17.00
C ARG A 197 -10.43 -4.50 18.29
N GLN A 198 -9.38 -5.20 18.72
CA GLN A 198 -8.61 -4.82 19.91
C GLN A 198 -8.01 -3.42 19.82
N ARG A 199 -7.61 -2.99 18.63
CA ARG A 199 -6.98 -1.67 18.39
C ARG A 199 -7.95 -0.60 17.93
N GLN A 200 -9.11 -1.00 17.43
CA GLN A 200 -10.08 -0.11 16.76
C GLN A 200 -10.43 1.12 17.59
N SER A 201 -10.81 0.93 18.85
CA SER A 201 -11.25 2.04 19.72
C SER A 201 -10.14 3.06 19.93
N LEU A 202 -8.91 2.60 20.18
CA LEU A 202 -7.75 3.49 20.31
C LEU A 202 -7.51 4.27 19.03
N ILE A 203 -7.45 3.59 17.88
CA ILE A 203 -7.16 4.24 16.60
C ILE A 203 -8.26 5.25 16.22
N VAL A 204 -9.53 4.95 16.51
CA VAL A 204 -10.64 5.88 16.30
C VAL A 204 -10.47 7.14 17.15
N GLU A 205 -10.10 7.01 18.44
CA GLU A 205 -9.87 8.17 19.31
C GLU A 205 -8.65 9.00 18.83
N LEU A 206 -7.59 8.35 18.33
CA LEU A 206 -6.46 9.05 17.72
C LEU A 206 -6.92 9.85 16.48
N CYS A 207 -7.71 9.23 15.60
CA CYS A 207 -8.26 9.90 14.43
C CYS A 207 -9.11 11.13 14.82
N LYS A 208 -9.99 11.01 15.80
CA LYS A 208 -10.82 12.12 16.29
C LYS A 208 -9.98 13.27 16.83
N ARG A 209 -8.94 12.97 17.62
CA ARG A 209 -8.05 14.00 18.19
C ARG A 209 -7.26 14.76 17.13
N LYS A 210 -6.87 14.08 16.04
CA LYS A 210 -6.04 14.67 14.97
C LYS A 210 -6.85 15.20 13.79
N GLY A 211 -8.14 14.91 13.72
CA GLY A 211 -8.97 15.21 12.54
C GLY A 211 -8.67 14.30 11.34
N TYR A 212 -8.01 13.15 11.54
CA TYR A 212 -7.64 12.20 10.50
C TYR A 212 -8.73 11.15 10.28
N ARG A 213 -8.64 10.39 9.20
CA ARG A 213 -9.60 9.35 8.87
C ARG A 213 -9.21 8.02 9.50
N TYR A 214 -10.19 7.32 10.03
CA TYR A 214 -10.03 5.89 10.34
C TYR A 214 -10.09 5.08 9.03
N CYS A 215 -9.15 4.17 8.85
CA CYS A 215 -9.11 3.26 7.71
C CYS A 215 -9.40 1.83 8.19
N PRO A 216 -10.55 1.25 7.83
CA PRO A 216 -10.81 -0.15 8.11
C PRO A 216 -9.96 -1.06 7.22
N ARG A 217 -9.95 -2.36 7.53
CA ARG A 217 -9.47 -3.43 6.66
C ARG A 217 -10.65 -4.31 6.26
N LEU A 218 -11.53 -3.77 5.43
CA LEU A 218 -12.82 -4.38 5.07
C LEU A 218 -12.64 -5.81 4.49
N HIS A 219 -11.63 -6.04 3.68
CA HIS A 219 -11.33 -7.37 3.13
C HIS A 219 -11.05 -8.42 4.23
N ILE A 220 -10.40 -8.02 5.34
CA ILE A 220 -10.20 -8.91 6.49
C ILE A 220 -11.54 -9.23 7.19
N GLU A 221 -12.42 -8.26 7.31
CA GLU A 221 -13.75 -8.45 7.92
C GLU A 221 -14.63 -9.35 7.06
N LEU A 222 -14.60 -9.21 5.73
CA LEU A 222 -15.43 -9.96 4.81
C LEU A 222 -14.90 -11.38 4.54
N PHE A 223 -13.60 -11.52 4.37
CA PHE A 223 -13.01 -12.75 3.80
C PHE A 223 -11.94 -13.37 4.71
N GLY A 224 -11.51 -12.68 5.77
CA GLY A 224 -10.30 -13.01 6.51
C GLY A 224 -9.04 -12.69 5.71
N ASN A 225 -7.87 -13.01 6.26
CA ASN A 225 -6.59 -12.83 5.57
C ASN A 225 -6.36 -13.98 4.58
N ARG A 226 -7.07 -13.95 3.45
CA ARG A 226 -6.99 -14.97 2.41
C ARG A 226 -6.38 -14.39 1.14
N ARG A 227 -5.58 -15.21 0.45
CA ARG A 227 -5.03 -14.88 -0.85
C ARG A 227 -6.15 -14.85 -1.90
N GLY A 228 -6.13 -13.87 -2.81
CA GLY A 228 -7.12 -13.74 -3.88
C GLY A 228 -8.46 -13.09 -3.47
N THR A 229 -8.50 -12.43 -2.31
CA THR A 229 -9.73 -11.76 -1.81
C THR A 229 -9.49 -10.32 -1.44
#